data_645e0aefaa21f1f0a35fe74746cbd4ea
#
_entry.id   645e0aefaa21f1f0a35fe74746cbd4ea
#
_cell.length_a   1.000
_cell.length_b   1.000
_cell.length_c   1.000
_cell.angle_alpha   90.00
_cell.angle_beta   90.00
_cell.angle_gamma   90.00
#
_symmetry.space_group_name_H-M   'P 1'
#
loop_
_entity.id
_entity.type
_entity.pdbx_description
1 polymer ?
#
loop_
_entity_poly.entity_id
_entity_poly.type
_entity_poly.pdbx_seq_one_letter_code
_entity_poly.pdbx_strand_id
1 'polypeptide(L)'
;SKDKSIIDETLKLVGLDNVGNKKVKKFSLGMKQRLGIAMTLMGEPEFLILDEPTNGLDPEGIIEIRQMLKKLNQEKGLTILISSHILGELSKLATRYGIINDGVLIDEFTEQELTERCQSSLIVKVNDINKACEILKSELNTDKFSVLNENTLEVFDFVDNPGKVNSILAKNDIIIDSISKK
;
A
#
# COMPACT_ATOMS: atom_id res chain seq x y z
N SER A 1 -25.89 27.58 -19.12
CA SER A 1 -24.58 28.00 -19.65
C SER A 1 -23.61 26.87 -19.55
N LYS A 2 -22.62 26.79 -20.42
CA LYS A 2 -21.57 25.74 -20.45
C LYS A 2 -20.86 25.64 -19.10
N ASP A 3 -20.63 26.76 -18.44
CA ASP A 3 -19.97 26.84 -17.12
C ASP A 3 -20.76 26.15 -16.00
N LYS A 4 -22.11 26.24 -16.04
CA LYS A 4 -22.96 25.60 -15.03
C LYS A 4 -22.92 24.08 -15.16
N SER A 5 -22.85 23.55 -16.37
CA SER A 5 -22.72 22.10 -16.64
C SER A 5 -21.40 21.55 -16.08
N ILE A 6 -20.30 22.28 -16.29
CA ILE A 6 -18.97 21.88 -15.76
C ILE A 6 -18.98 21.85 -14.24
N ILE A 7 -19.59 22.85 -13.59
CA ILE A 7 -19.71 22.87 -12.11
C ILE A 7 -20.51 21.67 -11.62
N ASP A 8 -21.68 21.40 -12.19
CA ASP A 8 -22.56 20.32 -11.78
C ASP A 8 -21.89 18.95 -11.98
N GLU A 9 -21.20 18.74 -13.11
CA GLU A 9 -20.42 17.53 -13.39
C GLU A 9 -19.27 17.35 -12.40
N THR A 10 -18.52 18.41 -12.11
CA THR A 10 -17.39 18.35 -11.17
C THR A 10 -17.87 18.06 -9.76
N LEU A 11 -18.95 18.69 -9.30
CA LEU A 11 -19.55 18.40 -7.99
C LEU A 11 -20.02 16.96 -7.89
N LYS A 12 -20.57 16.40 -8.97
CA LYS A 12 -20.97 14.99 -9.04
C LYS A 12 -19.76 14.04 -8.95
N LEU A 13 -18.65 14.37 -9.64
CA LEU A 13 -17.42 13.59 -9.58
C LEU A 13 -16.86 13.45 -8.16
N VAL A 14 -16.99 14.50 -7.35
CA VAL A 14 -16.50 14.50 -5.96
C VAL A 14 -17.60 14.17 -4.92
N GLY A 15 -18.81 13.76 -5.36
CA GLY A 15 -19.91 13.37 -4.46
C GLY A 15 -20.47 14.53 -3.63
N LEU A 16 -20.53 15.73 -4.22
CA LEU A 16 -21.10 16.94 -3.61
C LEU A 16 -22.32 17.47 -4.37
N ASP A 17 -22.90 16.71 -5.29
CA ASP A 17 -24.08 17.09 -6.08
C ASP A 17 -25.34 17.24 -5.22
N ASN A 18 -25.43 16.52 -4.09
CA ASN A 18 -26.59 16.51 -3.21
C ASN A 18 -26.53 17.52 -2.05
N VAL A 19 -25.53 18.40 -2.01
CA VAL A 19 -25.37 19.34 -0.88
C VAL A 19 -26.27 20.55 -0.96
N GLY A 20 -26.92 20.78 -2.09
CA GLY A 20 -27.89 21.85 -2.35
C GLY A 20 -27.35 23.25 -1.99
N ASN A 21 -28.15 24.02 -1.21
CA ASN A 21 -27.79 25.37 -0.78
C ASN A 21 -27.03 25.43 0.55
N LYS A 22 -26.43 24.30 1.00
CA LYS A 22 -25.66 24.25 2.26
C LYS A 22 -24.43 25.15 2.15
N LYS A 23 -24.28 26.09 3.07
CA LYS A 23 -23.14 27.01 3.10
C LYS A 23 -21.85 26.22 3.41
N VAL A 24 -20.75 26.50 2.74
CA VAL A 24 -19.44 25.84 2.91
C VAL A 24 -18.93 25.84 4.34
N LYS A 25 -19.26 26.89 5.14
CA LYS A 25 -18.93 26.94 6.58
C LYS A 25 -19.56 25.81 7.39
N LYS A 26 -20.63 25.19 6.89
CA LYS A 26 -21.34 24.05 7.53
C LYS A 26 -20.91 22.70 6.97
N PHE A 27 -19.92 22.65 6.07
CA PHE A 27 -19.37 21.41 5.53
C PHE A 27 -18.53 20.69 6.58
N SER A 28 -18.60 19.34 6.58
CA SER A 28 -17.64 18.52 7.30
C SER A 28 -16.23 18.70 6.71
N LEU A 29 -15.21 18.23 7.39
CA LEU A 29 -13.85 18.29 6.90
C LEU A 29 -13.73 17.54 5.57
N GLY A 30 -14.28 16.33 5.44
CA GLY A 30 -14.29 15.56 4.19
C GLY A 30 -15.04 16.27 3.05
N MET A 31 -16.15 16.94 3.34
CA MET A 31 -16.85 17.76 2.33
C MET A 31 -15.99 18.95 1.87
N LYS A 32 -15.26 19.59 2.78
CA LYS A 32 -14.34 20.70 2.41
C LYS A 32 -13.19 20.19 1.57
N GLN A 33 -12.62 19.03 1.94
CA GLN A 33 -11.55 18.38 1.19
C GLN A 33 -12.00 18.06 -0.24
N ARG A 34 -13.17 17.43 -0.40
CA ARG A 34 -13.75 17.11 -1.70
C ARG A 34 -14.05 18.37 -2.53
N LEU A 35 -14.51 19.43 -1.89
CA LEU A 35 -14.71 20.71 -2.58
C LEU A 35 -13.38 21.32 -3.05
N GLY A 36 -12.32 21.26 -2.23
CA GLY A 36 -10.97 21.69 -2.63
C GLY A 36 -10.50 20.96 -3.88
N ILE A 37 -10.64 19.62 -3.91
CA ILE A 37 -10.31 18.81 -5.08
C ILE A 37 -11.18 19.18 -6.28
N ALA A 38 -12.50 19.40 -6.10
CA ALA A 38 -13.39 19.85 -7.16
C ALA A 38 -12.91 21.16 -7.81
N MET A 39 -12.46 22.11 -7.01
CA MET A 39 -11.96 23.39 -7.52
C MET A 39 -10.71 23.21 -8.41
N THR A 40 -9.82 22.27 -8.08
CA THR A 40 -8.65 21.98 -8.93
C THR A 40 -9.03 21.27 -10.23
N LEU A 41 -10.07 20.44 -10.22
CA LEU A 41 -10.55 19.71 -11.39
C LEU A 41 -11.24 20.60 -12.44
N MET A 42 -11.73 21.79 -12.05
CA MET A 42 -12.38 22.72 -12.99
C MET A 42 -11.46 23.21 -14.13
N GLY A 43 -10.14 23.13 -13.92
CA GLY A 43 -9.14 23.46 -14.94
C GLY A 43 -8.79 22.28 -15.88
N GLU A 44 -9.49 21.16 -15.79
CA GLU A 44 -9.20 19.93 -16.54
C GLU A 44 -7.71 19.54 -16.52
N PRO A 45 -7.09 19.41 -15.32
CA PRO A 45 -5.67 19.11 -15.21
C PRO A 45 -5.38 17.68 -15.66
N GLU A 46 -4.20 17.46 -16.23
CA GLU A 46 -3.66 16.11 -16.49
C GLU A 46 -2.94 15.54 -15.27
N PHE A 47 -2.51 16.41 -14.34
CA PHE A 47 -1.74 16.08 -13.15
C PHE A 47 -2.27 16.80 -11.92
N LEU A 48 -2.47 16.07 -10.82
CA LEU A 48 -2.98 16.61 -9.56
C LEU A 48 -2.00 16.30 -8.42
N ILE A 49 -1.66 17.31 -7.64
CA ILE A 49 -0.83 17.16 -6.42
C ILE A 49 -1.72 17.36 -5.19
N LEU A 50 -1.72 16.39 -4.30
CA LEU A 50 -2.49 16.40 -3.06
C LEU A 50 -1.56 16.19 -1.86
N ASP A 51 -1.52 17.18 -1.00
CA ASP A 51 -0.76 17.12 0.24
C ASP A 51 -1.69 16.67 1.37
N GLU A 52 -1.39 15.48 1.94
CA GLU A 52 -2.13 14.86 3.05
C GLU A 52 -3.66 14.88 2.88
N PRO A 53 -4.25 14.41 1.75
CA PRO A 53 -5.66 14.61 1.44
C PRO A 53 -6.62 13.86 2.38
N THR A 54 -6.14 12.92 3.16
CA THR A 54 -6.92 12.12 4.12
C THR A 54 -6.72 12.56 5.58
N ASN A 55 -5.83 13.51 5.83
CA ASN A 55 -5.47 13.93 7.18
C ASN A 55 -6.66 14.52 7.94
N GLY A 56 -6.87 14.02 9.18
CA GLY A 56 -7.96 14.49 10.06
C GLY A 56 -9.35 13.99 9.69
N LEU A 57 -9.49 13.14 8.67
CA LEU A 57 -10.77 12.51 8.33
C LEU A 57 -11.04 11.29 9.23
N ASP A 58 -12.31 11.01 9.43
CA ASP A 58 -12.78 9.75 10.01
C ASP A 58 -12.58 8.59 9.02
N PRO A 59 -12.65 7.32 9.47
CA PRO A 59 -12.41 6.17 8.60
C PRO A 59 -13.32 6.11 7.36
N GLU A 60 -14.56 6.58 7.47
CA GLU A 60 -15.51 6.63 6.36
C GLU A 60 -15.08 7.69 5.33
N GLY A 61 -14.71 8.88 5.78
CA GLY A 61 -14.20 9.96 4.92
C GLY A 61 -12.91 9.58 4.18
N ILE A 62 -12.02 8.82 4.82
CA ILE A 62 -10.81 8.28 4.18
C ILE A 62 -11.19 7.34 3.03
N ILE A 63 -12.17 6.44 3.25
CA ILE A 63 -12.65 5.51 2.22
C ILE A 63 -13.25 6.28 1.06
N GLU A 64 -14.09 7.29 1.32
CA GLU A 64 -14.73 8.11 0.29
C GLU A 64 -13.70 8.85 -0.58
N ILE A 65 -12.71 9.54 0.03
CA ILE A 65 -11.65 10.23 -0.69
C ILE A 65 -10.85 9.23 -1.55
N ARG A 66 -10.47 8.08 -1.01
CA ARG A 66 -9.73 7.06 -1.74
C ARG A 66 -10.50 6.54 -2.96
N GLN A 67 -11.79 6.23 -2.81
CA GLN A 67 -12.62 5.77 -3.92
C GLN A 67 -12.76 6.85 -5.00
N MET A 68 -12.95 8.10 -4.60
CA MET A 68 -13.01 9.23 -5.52
C MET A 68 -11.70 9.39 -6.31
N LEU A 69 -10.54 9.34 -5.64
CA LEU A 69 -9.24 9.47 -6.31
C LEU A 69 -8.96 8.31 -7.27
N LYS A 70 -9.31 7.07 -6.90
CA LYS A 70 -9.24 5.92 -7.81
C LYS A 70 -10.10 6.14 -9.06
N LYS A 71 -11.32 6.60 -8.88
CA LYS A 71 -12.24 6.89 -9.97
C LYS A 71 -11.69 7.98 -10.90
N LEU A 72 -11.16 9.06 -10.36
CA LEU A 72 -10.53 10.12 -11.15
C LEU A 72 -9.35 9.62 -11.98
N ASN A 73 -8.49 8.77 -11.40
CA ASN A 73 -7.38 8.17 -12.13
C ASN A 73 -7.87 7.22 -13.22
N GLN A 74 -8.77 6.26 -12.90
CA GLN A 74 -9.20 5.21 -13.82
C GLN A 74 -10.12 5.71 -14.94
N GLU A 75 -11.08 6.58 -14.62
CA GLU A 75 -12.08 7.03 -15.58
C GLU A 75 -11.68 8.30 -16.36
N LYS A 76 -10.84 9.15 -15.74
CA LYS A 76 -10.41 10.41 -16.35
C LYS A 76 -8.94 10.38 -16.82
N GLY A 77 -8.19 9.31 -16.52
CA GLY A 77 -6.77 9.22 -16.86
C GLY A 77 -5.89 10.21 -16.08
N LEU A 78 -6.40 10.78 -14.98
CA LEU A 78 -5.71 11.78 -14.20
C LEU A 78 -4.52 11.18 -13.46
N THR A 79 -3.33 11.72 -13.68
CA THR A 79 -2.16 11.35 -12.87
C THR A 79 -2.20 12.07 -11.54
N ILE A 80 -2.07 11.35 -10.42
CA ILE A 80 -2.23 11.91 -9.07
C ILE A 80 -0.99 11.62 -8.25
N LEU A 81 -0.35 12.69 -7.74
CA LEU A 81 0.71 12.62 -6.73
C LEU A 81 0.11 12.93 -5.36
N ILE A 82 0.34 12.04 -4.39
CA ILE A 82 -0.22 12.16 -3.04
C ILE A 82 0.90 12.07 -2.03
N SER A 83 0.95 12.99 -1.07
CA SER A 83 1.73 12.80 0.16
C SER A 83 0.87 12.12 1.25
N SER A 84 1.48 11.29 2.06
CA SER A 84 0.91 10.78 3.31
C SER A 84 2.03 10.26 4.22
N HIS A 85 1.82 10.36 5.52
CA HIS A 85 2.68 9.74 6.54
C HIS A 85 2.17 8.35 6.98
N ILE A 86 1.06 7.86 6.38
CA ILE A 86 0.43 6.56 6.71
C ILE A 86 0.56 5.62 5.53
N LEU A 87 1.61 4.78 5.54
CA LEU A 87 1.88 3.82 4.46
C LEU A 87 0.70 2.87 4.19
N GLY A 88 -0.01 2.44 5.24
CA GLY A 88 -1.18 1.55 5.12
C GLY A 88 -2.38 2.17 4.39
N GLU A 89 -2.45 3.51 4.25
CA GLU A 89 -3.44 4.18 3.41
C GLU A 89 -2.95 4.29 1.96
N LEU A 90 -1.67 4.65 1.77
CA LEU A 90 -1.07 4.70 0.44
C LEU A 90 -1.08 3.35 -0.24
N SER A 91 -0.81 2.25 0.46
CA SER A 91 -0.80 0.89 -0.10
C SER A 91 -2.15 0.43 -0.68
N LYS A 92 -3.23 1.12 -0.34
CA LYS A 92 -4.56 0.85 -0.90
C LYS A 92 -4.91 1.72 -2.11
N LEU A 93 -4.03 2.64 -2.49
CA LEU A 93 -4.32 3.67 -3.48
C LEU A 93 -3.20 3.83 -4.52
N ALA A 94 -1.96 3.95 -4.08
CA ALA A 94 -0.83 4.26 -4.93
C ALA A 94 -0.29 3.03 -5.67
N THR A 95 0.20 3.23 -6.89
CA THR A 95 0.84 2.21 -7.74
C THR A 95 2.37 2.34 -7.73
N ARG A 96 2.89 3.52 -7.36
CA ARG A 96 4.32 3.82 -7.17
C ARG A 96 4.49 4.64 -5.90
N TYR A 97 5.64 4.49 -5.27
CA TYR A 97 5.98 5.13 -4.01
C TYR A 97 7.34 5.82 -4.11
N GLY A 98 7.46 6.96 -3.47
CA GLY A 98 8.72 7.64 -3.27
C GLY A 98 8.91 7.96 -1.80
N ILE A 99 10.07 7.68 -1.24
CA ILE A 99 10.43 8.08 0.12
C ILE A 99 11.29 9.32 0.05
N ILE A 100 10.80 10.39 0.71
CA ILE A 100 11.50 11.67 0.78
C ILE A 100 11.99 11.88 2.21
N ASN A 101 13.25 12.26 2.36
CA ASN A 101 13.83 12.68 3.63
C ASN A 101 14.71 13.90 3.39
N ASP A 102 14.55 14.94 4.22
CA ASP A 102 15.28 16.21 4.12
C ASP A 102 15.30 16.81 2.70
N GLY A 103 14.17 16.73 1.98
CA GLY A 103 14.02 17.25 0.63
C GLY A 103 14.68 16.41 -0.47
N VAL A 104 15.22 15.24 -0.15
CA VAL A 104 15.85 14.31 -1.09
C VAL A 104 14.98 13.06 -1.26
N LEU A 105 14.75 12.64 -2.52
CA LEU A 105 14.16 11.36 -2.82
C LEU A 105 15.20 10.26 -2.56
N ILE A 106 15.00 9.46 -1.50
CA ILE A 106 15.95 8.43 -1.07
C ILE A 106 15.65 7.05 -1.62
N ASP A 107 14.40 6.79 -1.99
CA ASP A 107 14.00 5.51 -2.59
C ASP A 107 12.74 5.69 -3.43
N GLU A 108 12.59 4.85 -4.46
CA GLU A 108 11.41 4.78 -5.31
C GLU A 108 11.12 3.31 -5.64
N PHE A 109 9.86 2.89 -5.52
CA PHE A 109 9.45 1.51 -5.78
C PHE A 109 7.99 1.40 -6.19
N THR A 110 7.63 0.29 -6.81
CA THR A 110 6.28 -0.07 -7.22
C THR A 110 5.48 -0.72 -6.09
N GLU A 111 4.17 -0.89 -6.28
CA GLU A 111 3.30 -1.67 -5.38
C GLU A 111 3.79 -3.12 -5.22
N GLN A 112 4.28 -3.73 -6.32
CA GLN A 112 4.82 -5.09 -6.28
C GLN A 112 6.08 -5.15 -5.41
N GLU A 113 7.04 -4.25 -5.62
CA GLU A 113 8.26 -4.18 -4.82
C GLU A 113 7.97 -3.86 -3.35
N LEU A 114 6.95 -3.02 -3.06
CA LEU A 114 6.49 -2.80 -1.69
C LEU A 114 5.98 -4.10 -1.05
N THR A 115 5.16 -4.85 -1.78
CA THR A 115 4.61 -6.12 -1.31
C THR A 115 5.72 -7.12 -1.01
N GLU A 116 6.72 -7.23 -1.89
CA GLU A 116 7.89 -8.09 -1.70
C GLU A 116 8.72 -7.66 -0.48
N ARG A 117 8.96 -6.35 -0.30
CA ARG A 117 9.71 -5.80 0.86
C ARG A 117 8.96 -5.93 2.18
N CYS A 118 7.63 -5.89 2.17
CA CYS A 118 6.76 -6.03 3.35
C CYS A 118 6.29 -7.47 3.57
N GLN A 119 6.73 -8.43 2.75
CA GLN A 119 6.36 -9.82 2.90
C GLN A 119 6.94 -10.36 4.21
N SER A 120 6.07 -10.80 5.10
CA SER A 120 6.50 -11.47 6.31
C SER A 120 7.27 -12.74 5.97
N SER A 121 8.32 -13.03 6.70
CA SER A 121 9.16 -14.20 6.50
C SER A 121 9.58 -14.85 7.82
N LEU A 122 10.08 -16.07 7.74
CA LEU A 122 10.74 -16.75 8.83
C LEU A 122 12.25 -16.71 8.62
N ILE A 123 12.99 -16.19 9.58
CA ILE A 123 14.44 -16.29 9.62
C ILE A 123 14.79 -17.57 10.37
N VAL A 124 15.40 -18.51 9.69
CA VAL A 124 15.75 -19.85 10.20
C VAL A 124 17.26 -20.03 10.17
N LYS A 125 17.88 -20.23 11.33
CA LYS A 125 19.30 -20.56 11.44
C LYS A 125 19.46 -22.05 11.61
N VAL A 126 20.31 -22.65 10.77
CA VAL A 126 20.52 -24.10 10.69
C VAL A 126 22.01 -24.43 10.62
N ASN A 127 22.34 -25.64 11.00
CA ASN A 127 23.72 -26.17 10.92
C ASN A 127 24.14 -26.57 9.49
N ASP A 128 23.20 -26.95 8.62
CA ASP A 128 23.44 -27.37 7.23
C ASP A 128 22.43 -26.75 6.29
N ILE A 129 22.86 -25.69 5.61
CA ILE A 129 21.99 -24.90 4.76
C ILE A 129 21.61 -25.63 3.46
N ASN A 130 22.53 -26.42 2.89
CA ASN A 130 22.27 -27.12 1.64
C ASN A 130 21.21 -28.21 1.83
N LYS A 131 21.38 -29.02 2.88
CA LYS A 131 20.41 -30.05 3.25
C LYS A 131 19.06 -29.43 3.62
N ALA A 132 19.04 -28.31 4.34
CA ALA A 132 17.80 -27.60 4.66
C ALA A 132 17.05 -27.12 3.40
N CYS A 133 17.76 -26.56 2.42
CA CYS A 133 17.16 -26.15 1.14
C CYS A 133 16.55 -27.34 0.39
N GLU A 134 17.22 -28.48 0.34
CA GLU A 134 16.70 -29.71 -0.29
C GLU A 134 15.42 -30.20 0.40
N ILE A 135 15.39 -30.18 1.73
CA ILE A 135 14.23 -30.61 2.52
C ILE A 135 13.05 -29.65 2.32
N LEU A 136 13.28 -28.33 2.28
CA LEU A 136 12.22 -27.35 2.00
C LEU A 136 11.57 -27.62 0.63
N LYS A 137 12.36 -27.94 -0.37
CA LYS A 137 11.86 -28.26 -1.72
C LYS A 137 11.14 -29.60 -1.77
N SER A 138 11.72 -30.64 -1.21
CA SER A 138 11.23 -32.01 -1.35
C SER A 138 10.06 -32.35 -0.42
N GLU A 139 10.10 -31.93 0.86
CA GLU A 139 9.08 -32.30 1.85
C GLU A 139 8.06 -31.19 2.13
N LEU A 140 8.45 -29.92 2.02
CA LEU A 140 7.53 -28.79 2.15
C LEU A 140 6.99 -28.27 0.82
N ASN A 141 7.55 -28.76 -0.29
CA ASN A 141 7.15 -28.38 -1.65
C ASN A 141 7.11 -26.87 -1.85
N THR A 142 8.12 -26.17 -1.33
CA THR A 142 8.26 -24.73 -1.46
C THR A 142 9.61 -24.32 -2.04
N ASP A 143 9.57 -23.40 -3.00
CA ASP A 143 10.74 -22.71 -3.53
C ASP A 143 10.83 -21.26 -3.04
N LYS A 144 9.88 -20.84 -2.19
CA LYS A 144 9.81 -19.46 -1.66
C LYS A 144 10.71 -19.30 -0.44
N PHE A 145 12.00 -19.38 -0.66
CA PHE A 145 13.01 -19.09 0.35
C PHE A 145 14.25 -18.50 -0.31
N SER A 146 15.05 -17.79 0.48
CA SER A 146 16.36 -17.27 0.09
C SER A 146 17.43 -17.63 1.12
N VAL A 147 18.66 -17.80 0.65
CA VAL A 147 19.82 -18.01 1.50
C VAL A 147 20.43 -16.65 1.83
N LEU A 148 20.40 -16.25 3.10
CA LEU A 148 20.95 -14.97 3.53
C LEU A 148 22.47 -15.05 3.80
N ASN A 149 22.94 -16.19 4.34
CA ASN A 149 24.35 -16.48 4.60
C ASN A 149 24.55 -17.99 4.80
N GLU A 150 25.77 -18.39 5.20
CA GLU A 150 26.18 -19.80 5.31
C GLU A 150 25.33 -20.67 6.25
N ASN A 151 24.58 -20.07 7.17
CA ASN A 151 23.76 -20.79 8.14
C ASN A 151 22.34 -20.23 8.32
N THR A 152 21.91 -19.28 7.49
CA THR A 152 20.63 -18.56 7.67
C THR A 152 19.81 -18.58 6.40
N LEU A 153 18.58 -19.07 6.51
CA LEU A 153 17.54 -19.05 5.50
C LEU A 153 16.48 -18.02 5.84
N GLU A 154 15.95 -17.36 4.83
CA GLU A 154 14.69 -16.59 4.90
C GLU A 154 13.62 -17.37 4.14
N VAL A 155 12.56 -17.79 4.83
CA VAL A 155 11.46 -18.61 4.27
C VAL A 155 10.20 -17.77 4.27
N PHE A 156 9.60 -17.59 3.10
CA PHE A 156 8.41 -16.74 2.91
C PHE A 156 7.10 -17.50 3.06
N ASP A 157 7.14 -18.82 2.99
CA ASP A 157 5.99 -19.69 3.28
C ASP A 157 5.98 -20.12 4.77
N PHE A 158 4.83 -20.58 5.24
CA PHE A 158 4.65 -21.11 6.61
C PHE A 158 4.87 -20.09 7.74
N VAL A 159 4.81 -18.81 7.46
CA VAL A 159 5.02 -17.73 8.45
C VAL A 159 4.04 -17.85 9.63
N ASP A 160 2.81 -18.30 9.37
CA ASP A 160 1.79 -18.53 10.40
C ASP A 160 1.87 -19.90 11.06
N ASN A 161 2.73 -20.78 10.54
CA ASN A 161 2.97 -22.11 11.10
C ASN A 161 4.47 -22.47 11.12
N PRO A 162 5.31 -21.73 11.87
CA PRO A 162 6.75 -21.98 11.94
C PRO A 162 7.08 -23.37 12.52
N GLY A 163 6.18 -23.93 13.33
CA GLY A 163 6.31 -25.28 13.87
C GLY A 163 6.37 -26.37 12.81
N LYS A 164 5.72 -26.16 11.66
CA LYS A 164 5.80 -27.10 10.54
C LYS A 164 7.20 -27.16 9.93
N VAL A 165 7.82 -25.99 9.72
CA VAL A 165 9.19 -25.89 9.23
C VAL A 165 10.17 -26.53 10.23
N ASN A 166 10.01 -26.19 11.52
CA ASN A 166 10.82 -26.74 12.59
C ASN A 166 10.73 -28.28 12.64
N SER A 167 9.52 -28.83 12.64
CA SER A 167 9.30 -30.28 12.76
C SER A 167 9.89 -31.04 11.59
N ILE A 168 9.78 -30.54 10.36
CA ILE A 168 10.28 -31.22 9.17
C ILE A 168 11.81 -31.16 9.11
N LEU A 169 12.43 -30.01 9.39
CA LEU A 169 13.87 -29.89 9.43
C LEU A 169 14.48 -30.78 10.52
N ALA A 170 13.91 -30.76 11.73
CA ALA A 170 14.36 -31.60 12.84
C ALA A 170 14.22 -33.12 12.56
N LYS A 171 13.14 -33.53 11.89
CA LYS A 171 12.92 -34.93 11.47
C LYS A 171 14.02 -35.44 10.52
N ASN A 172 14.66 -34.54 9.80
CA ASN A 172 15.72 -34.81 8.84
C ASN A 172 17.11 -34.51 9.40
N ASP A 173 17.26 -34.52 10.73
CA ASP A 173 18.53 -34.32 11.47
C ASP A 173 19.17 -32.94 11.23
N ILE A 174 18.36 -31.93 10.87
CA ILE A 174 18.84 -30.55 10.85
C ILE A 174 18.68 -29.93 12.23
N ILE A 175 19.79 -29.43 12.77
CA ILE A 175 19.77 -28.66 14.01
C ILE A 175 19.36 -27.21 13.68
N ILE A 176 18.33 -26.74 14.36
CA ILE A 176 17.83 -25.38 14.23
C ILE A 176 18.28 -24.59 15.43
N ASP A 177 19.16 -23.62 15.23
CA ASP A 177 19.65 -22.73 16.28
C ASP A 177 18.58 -21.70 16.67
N SER A 178 17.85 -21.19 15.69
CA SER A 178 16.74 -20.25 15.92
C SER A 178 15.76 -20.20 14.75
N ILE A 179 14.49 -19.88 15.07
CA ILE A 179 13.45 -19.53 14.12
C ILE A 179 12.70 -18.32 14.65
N SER A 180 12.59 -17.27 13.85
CA SER A 180 11.89 -16.02 14.21
C SER A 180 11.14 -15.44 13.03
N LYS A 181 10.03 -14.73 13.29
CA LYS A 181 9.33 -13.93 12.28
C LYS A 181 10.09 -12.61 12.06
N LYS A 182 10.15 -12.20 10.79
CA LYS A 182 10.61 -10.90 10.34
C LYS A 182 9.41 -10.06 9.88
#